data_edb713bd086462ccf3d4730ddbb3459e
#
_entry.id   edb713bd086462ccf3d4730ddbb3459e
#
_cell.length_a   1.000
_cell.length_b   1.000
_cell.length_c   1.000
_cell.angle_alpha   90.00
_cell.angle_beta   90.00
_cell.angle_gamma   90.00
#
_symmetry.space_group_name_H-M   'P 1'
#
loop_
_entity.id
_entity.type
_entity.pdbx_description
1 polymer ?
#
loop_
_entity_poly.entity_id
_entity_poly.type
_entity_poly.pdbx_seq_one_letter_code
_entity_poly.pdbx_strand_id
1 'polypeptide(L)'
;MKHLLLLACLALSYTSAASADSTLRCKGRIIKVGVPAAYVLSECGEPQNQVFQESVGRAATVGGTSRLFVALSEHWVYDRGWGRFPAVLVFLDGTLRRIDFIPVRSEGTSAY
;
A
#
# COMPACT_ATOMS: atom_id res chain seq x y z
N MET A 1 -29.84 -4.94 -53.05
CA MET A 1 -29.02 -3.98 -52.31
C MET A 1 -28.66 -4.57 -50.95
N LYS A 2 -27.51 -5.05 -50.85
CA LYS A 2 -27.04 -5.64 -49.59
C LYS A 2 -26.37 -4.57 -48.80
N HIS A 3 -27.05 -4.08 -47.83
CA HIS A 3 -26.42 -3.21 -46.83
C HIS A 3 -25.63 -4.10 -45.91
N LEU A 4 -24.36 -4.16 -46.15
CA LEU A 4 -23.43 -4.65 -45.20
C LEU A 4 -23.43 -3.67 -44.04
N LEU A 5 -24.23 -3.96 -43.06
CA LEU A 5 -24.09 -3.38 -41.76
C LEU A 5 -22.80 -3.94 -41.18
N LEU A 6 -21.71 -3.26 -41.45
CA LEU A 6 -20.52 -3.39 -40.69
C LEU A 6 -20.86 -2.86 -39.31
N LEU A 7 -21.39 -3.75 -38.49
CA LEU A 7 -21.36 -3.60 -37.07
C LEU A 7 -19.88 -3.69 -36.67
N ALA A 8 -19.24 -2.54 -36.73
CA ALA A 8 -18.00 -2.36 -36.04
C ALA A 8 -18.33 -2.50 -34.55
N CYS A 9 -18.22 -3.71 -34.05
CA CYS A 9 -18.12 -3.93 -32.65
C CYS A 9 -16.84 -3.24 -32.20
N LEU A 10 -16.93 -1.96 -31.85
CA LEU A 10 -15.96 -1.34 -31.00
C LEU A 10 -16.04 -2.10 -29.69
N ALA A 11 -15.25 -3.17 -29.60
CA ALA A 11 -14.92 -3.75 -28.33
C ALA A 11 -14.13 -2.67 -27.60
N LEU A 12 -14.82 -1.87 -26.81
CA LEU A 12 -14.18 -1.07 -25.80
C LEU A 12 -13.50 -2.06 -24.85
N SER A 13 -12.25 -2.29 -25.12
CA SER A 13 -11.39 -3.00 -24.18
C SER A 13 -11.27 -2.11 -22.96
N TYR A 14 -12.16 -2.31 -22.01
CA TYR A 14 -11.95 -1.77 -20.67
C TYR A 14 -10.75 -2.49 -20.10
N THR A 15 -9.59 -1.94 -20.32
CA THR A 15 -8.44 -2.32 -19.53
C THR A 15 -8.67 -1.77 -18.13
N SER A 16 -9.33 -2.54 -17.30
CA SER A 16 -9.28 -2.29 -15.88
C SER A 16 -7.83 -2.43 -15.48
N ALA A 17 -7.19 -1.32 -15.14
CA ALA A 17 -5.91 -1.36 -14.48
C ALA A 17 -6.14 -2.09 -13.15
N ALA A 18 -5.81 -3.37 -13.13
CA ALA A 18 -5.74 -4.11 -11.89
C ALA A 18 -4.58 -3.53 -11.09
N SER A 19 -4.87 -2.61 -10.18
CA SER A 19 -3.93 -2.29 -9.13
C SER A 19 -3.68 -3.59 -8.39
N ALA A 20 -2.45 -4.09 -8.46
CA ALA A 20 -2.06 -5.25 -7.68
C ALA A 20 -2.07 -4.83 -6.21
N ASP A 21 -3.20 -5.01 -5.56
CA ASP A 21 -3.30 -4.79 -4.13
C ASP A 21 -2.45 -5.84 -3.44
N SER A 22 -1.32 -5.41 -2.88
CA SER A 22 -0.49 -6.28 -2.07
C SER A 22 -1.27 -6.70 -0.83
N THR A 23 -1.21 -7.98 -0.53
CA THR A 23 -1.82 -8.56 0.66
C THR A 23 -0.76 -9.23 1.51
N LEU A 24 -0.97 -9.24 2.81
CA LEU A 24 -0.13 -9.95 3.76
C LEU A 24 -0.96 -11.06 4.42
N ARG A 25 -0.39 -12.25 4.50
CA ARG A 25 -1.05 -13.34 5.20
C ARG A 25 -0.42 -13.54 6.58
N CYS A 26 -1.25 -13.41 7.61
CA CYS A 26 -0.86 -13.64 9.00
C CYS A 26 -1.75 -14.74 9.59
N LYS A 27 -1.17 -15.83 10.04
CA LYS A 27 -1.87 -16.94 10.69
C LYS A 27 -3.11 -17.43 9.91
N GLY A 28 -3.01 -17.51 8.58
CA GLY A 28 -4.11 -17.91 7.71
C GLY A 28 -5.11 -16.81 7.38
N ARG A 29 -4.96 -15.62 7.95
CA ARG A 29 -5.78 -14.44 7.65
C ARG A 29 -5.11 -13.55 6.62
N ILE A 30 -5.91 -13.00 5.73
CA ILE A 30 -5.43 -12.09 4.71
C ILE A 30 -5.61 -10.65 5.19
N ILE A 31 -4.50 -9.92 5.28
CA ILE A 31 -4.48 -8.51 5.63
C ILE A 31 -4.46 -7.70 4.34
N LYS A 32 -5.40 -6.80 4.20
CA LYS A 32 -5.55 -5.92 3.05
C LYS A 32 -5.42 -4.46 3.46
N VAL A 33 -5.10 -3.62 2.49
CA VAL A 33 -5.13 -2.17 2.65
C VAL A 33 -6.53 -1.72 3.10
N GLY A 34 -6.59 -0.78 4.03
CA GLY A 34 -7.83 -0.24 4.59
C GLY A 34 -8.18 -0.73 5.98
N VAL A 35 -7.50 -1.74 6.50
CA VAL A 35 -7.75 -2.23 7.86
C VAL A 35 -7.08 -1.34 8.90
N PRO A 36 -7.64 -1.26 10.12
CA PRO A 36 -7.00 -0.50 11.19
C PRO A 36 -5.77 -1.21 11.74
N ALA A 37 -4.85 -0.42 12.30
CA ALA A 37 -3.62 -0.94 12.89
C ALA A 37 -3.90 -1.94 14.02
N ALA A 38 -4.93 -1.70 14.82
CA ALA A 38 -5.32 -2.61 15.89
C ALA A 38 -5.68 -4.01 15.37
N TYR A 39 -6.31 -4.09 14.20
CA TYR A 39 -6.63 -5.37 13.57
C TYR A 39 -5.37 -6.11 13.15
N VAL A 40 -4.42 -5.40 12.53
CA VAL A 40 -3.14 -5.98 12.13
C VAL A 40 -2.38 -6.49 13.35
N LEU A 41 -2.36 -5.72 14.43
CA LEU A 41 -1.70 -6.12 15.66
C LEU A 41 -2.30 -7.39 16.27
N SER A 42 -3.62 -7.52 16.23
CA SER A 42 -4.32 -8.70 16.75
C SER A 42 -4.08 -9.94 15.91
N GLU A 43 -4.01 -9.81 14.59
CA GLU A 43 -3.84 -10.95 13.67
C GLU A 43 -2.39 -11.32 13.41
N CYS A 44 -1.50 -10.34 13.34
CA CYS A 44 -0.09 -10.53 13.01
C CYS A 44 0.84 -10.50 14.21
N GLY A 45 0.37 -10.02 15.36
CA GLY A 45 1.21 -9.81 16.53
C GLY A 45 2.07 -8.56 16.42
N GLU A 46 3.02 -8.40 17.34
CA GLU A 46 3.90 -7.24 17.33
C GLU A 46 4.91 -7.31 16.20
N PRO A 47 5.13 -6.19 15.47
CA PRO A 47 6.16 -6.13 14.46
C PRO A 47 7.56 -6.14 15.07
N GLN A 48 8.56 -6.60 14.32
CA GLN A 48 9.95 -6.59 14.75
C GLN A 48 10.50 -5.19 14.87
N ASN A 49 9.98 -4.26 14.07
CA ASN A 49 10.41 -2.87 14.10
C ASN A 49 9.24 -1.95 13.78
N GLN A 50 9.20 -0.81 14.45
CA GLN A 50 8.24 0.28 14.23
C GLN A 50 9.01 1.57 14.03
N VAL A 51 8.75 2.25 12.92
CA VAL A 51 9.36 3.53 12.60
C VAL A 51 8.26 4.54 12.33
N PHE A 52 8.34 5.68 12.99
CA PHE A 52 7.46 6.82 12.72
C PHE A 52 8.16 7.76 11.76
N GLN A 53 7.47 8.17 10.72
CA GLN A 53 8.00 9.10 9.74
C GLN A 53 7.06 10.27 9.58
N GLU A 54 7.57 11.48 9.80
CA GLU A 54 6.85 12.71 9.53
C GLU A 54 7.11 13.17 8.09
N SER A 55 6.05 13.53 7.40
CA SER A 55 6.16 14.20 6.12
C SER A 55 5.42 15.52 6.17
N VAL A 56 6.09 16.58 5.72
CA VAL A 56 5.51 17.90 5.66
C VAL A 56 5.12 18.18 4.22
N GLY A 57 3.85 18.45 4.00
CA GLY A 57 3.31 18.78 2.69
C GLY A 57 2.65 20.14 2.68
N ARG A 58 2.46 20.67 1.48
CA ARG A 58 1.66 21.86 1.25
C ARG A 58 0.43 21.51 0.46
N ALA A 59 -0.73 21.83 1.02
CA ALA A 59 -1.98 21.72 0.31
C ALA A 59 -2.30 23.06 -0.35
N ALA A 60 -2.57 23.04 -1.66
CA ALA A 60 -3.11 24.21 -2.34
C ALA A 60 -4.56 24.41 -1.91
N THR A 61 -4.85 25.56 -1.32
CA THR A 61 -6.22 25.94 -0.99
C THR A 61 -6.79 26.89 -2.03
N VAL A 62 -8.09 26.82 -2.26
CA VAL A 62 -8.82 27.75 -3.11
C VAL A 62 -8.65 29.16 -2.54
N GLY A 63 -8.11 30.08 -3.33
CA GLY A 63 -7.85 31.46 -2.90
C GLY A 63 -6.37 31.80 -2.71
N GLY A 64 -5.45 30.92 -3.09
CA GLY A 64 -4.01 31.20 -3.14
C GLY A 64 -3.26 31.09 -1.82
N THR A 65 -3.93 30.66 -0.74
CA THR A 65 -3.24 30.39 0.53
C THR A 65 -2.87 28.91 0.61
N SER A 66 -1.57 28.62 0.70
CA SER A 66 -1.09 27.26 0.94
C SER A 66 -1.02 27.00 2.44
N ARG A 67 -1.60 25.89 2.87
CA ARG A 67 -1.46 25.41 4.24
C ARG A 67 -0.40 24.34 4.33
N LEU A 68 0.45 24.46 5.33
CA LEU A 68 1.35 23.38 5.70
C LEU A 68 0.56 22.32 6.47
N PHE A 69 0.75 21.07 6.12
CA PHE A 69 0.24 19.96 6.91
C PHE A 69 1.39 19.00 7.24
N VAL A 70 1.29 18.40 8.39
CA VAL A 70 2.21 17.34 8.81
C VAL A 70 1.42 16.04 8.80
N ALA A 71 1.89 15.09 7.98
CA ALA A 71 1.35 13.75 7.98
C ALA A 71 2.31 12.82 8.71
N LEU A 72 1.80 12.08 9.68
CA LEU A 72 2.54 11.09 10.41
C LEU A 72 2.23 9.72 9.83
N SER A 73 3.24 9.07 9.28
CA SER A 73 3.15 7.68 8.84
C SER A 73 3.89 6.78 9.81
N GLU A 74 3.33 5.61 10.04
CA GLU A 74 3.90 4.58 10.87
C GLU A 74 4.27 3.38 9.99
N HIS A 75 5.51 2.93 10.06
CA HIS A 75 6.01 1.81 9.28
C HIS A 75 6.28 0.64 10.22
N TRP A 76 5.59 -0.46 9.98
CA TRP A 76 5.77 -1.70 10.73
C TRP A 76 6.46 -2.72 9.86
N VAL A 77 7.53 -3.30 10.39
CA VAL A 77 8.30 -4.33 9.69
C VAL A 77 7.98 -5.68 10.30
N TYR A 78 7.53 -6.61 9.45
CA TYR A 78 7.30 -7.99 9.83
C TYR A 78 8.28 -8.90 9.11
N ASP A 79 9.09 -9.62 9.87
CA ASP A 79 9.90 -10.70 9.33
C ASP A 79 8.99 -11.90 9.03
N ARG A 80 9.08 -12.40 7.81
CA ARG A 80 8.25 -13.51 7.35
C ARG A 80 8.95 -14.87 7.41
N GLY A 81 10.14 -14.90 8.00
CA GLY A 81 10.96 -16.09 8.08
C GLY A 81 11.97 -16.21 6.95
N TRP A 82 12.78 -17.24 7.05
CA TRP A 82 13.88 -17.48 6.12
C TRP A 82 13.38 -17.68 4.69
N GLY A 83 14.06 -17.06 3.73
CA GLY A 83 13.74 -17.19 2.31
C GLY A 83 12.56 -16.34 1.84
N ARG A 84 11.95 -15.53 2.72
CA ARG A 84 10.85 -14.64 2.39
C ARG A 84 11.26 -13.18 2.61
N PHE A 85 10.76 -12.31 1.73
CA PHE A 85 10.99 -10.88 1.89
C PHE A 85 10.22 -10.35 3.11
N PRO A 86 10.84 -9.51 3.95
CA PRO A 86 10.13 -8.83 5.01
C PRO A 86 9.00 -7.97 4.45
N ALA A 87 7.90 -7.90 5.17
CA ALA A 87 6.79 -7.04 4.83
C ALA A 87 6.89 -5.73 5.61
N VAL A 88 6.74 -4.61 4.91
CA VAL A 88 6.64 -3.29 5.53
C VAL A 88 5.22 -2.79 5.33
N LEU A 89 4.52 -2.57 6.43
CA LEU A 89 3.17 -2.06 6.45
C LEU A 89 3.22 -0.58 6.77
N VAL A 90 2.64 0.22 5.89
CA VAL A 90 2.60 1.67 6.06
C VAL A 90 1.20 2.07 6.50
N PHE A 91 1.10 2.63 7.68
CA PHE A 91 -0.14 3.15 8.25
C PHE A 91 -0.14 4.67 8.20
N LEU A 92 -1.28 5.21 7.87
CA LEU A 92 -1.55 6.64 7.92
C LEU A 92 -2.82 6.85 8.73
N ASP A 93 -2.74 7.67 9.77
CA ASP A 93 -3.84 7.89 10.71
C ASP A 93 -4.45 6.59 11.27
N GLY A 94 -3.59 5.62 11.57
CA GLY A 94 -4.00 4.33 12.13
C GLY A 94 -4.62 3.35 11.16
N THR A 95 -4.63 3.65 9.86
CA THR A 95 -5.18 2.79 8.81
C THR A 95 -4.08 2.32 7.88
N LEU A 96 -4.09 1.05 7.54
CA LEU A 96 -3.13 0.47 6.61
C LEU A 96 -3.35 1.02 5.20
N ARG A 97 -2.32 1.65 4.64
CA ARG A 97 -2.37 2.27 3.32
C ARG A 97 -1.56 1.55 2.26
N ARG A 98 -0.48 0.91 2.67
CA ARG A 98 0.41 0.24 1.73
C ARG A 98 1.10 -0.95 2.39
N ILE A 99 1.32 -1.99 1.61
CA ILE A 99 2.11 -3.15 2.00
C ILE A 99 3.23 -3.30 0.98
N ASP A 100 4.47 -3.22 1.42
CA ASP A 100 5.64 -3.38 0.59
C ASP A 100 6.41 -4.62 1.04
N PHE A 101 6.96 -5.37 0.08
CA PHE A 101 7.86 -6.47 0.34
C PHE A 101 9.27 -6.05 -0.08
N ILE A 102 10.16 -5.95 0.87
CA ILE A 102 11.50 -5.43 0.62
C ILE A 102 12.48 -6.58 0.51
N PRO A 103 13.20 -6.73 -0.63
CA PRO A 103 14.26 -7.71 -0.73
C PRO A 103 15.39 -7.33 0.22
N VAL A 104 15.77 -8.27 1.10
CA VAL A 104 16.95 -8.11 1.94
C VAL A 104 18.18 -8.28 1.07
N ARG A 105 18.87 -7.20 0.81
CA ARG A 105 20.20 -7.27 0.21
C ARG A 105 21.17 -7.76 1.27
N SER A 106 21.98 -8.73 0.90
CA SER A 106 23.00 -9.30 1.77
C SER A 106 24.13 -8.33 2.15
N GLU A 107 24.09 -7.12 1.63
CA GLU A 107 25.03 -6.05 1.93
C GLU A 107 24.34 -4.97 2.77
N GLY A 108 24.11 -5.24 4.01
CA GLY A 108 23.90 -4.35 5.14
C GLY A 108 23.34 -2.94 4.99
N THR A 109 22.86 -2.53 3.85
CA THR A 109 22.22 -1.23 3.67
C THR A 109 20.71 -1.40 3.72
N SER A 110 20.12 -1.13 4.87
CA SER A 110 18.68 -0.99 4.97
C SER A 110 18.26 0.29 4.26
N ALA A 111 17.43 0.18 3.24
CA ALA A 111 16.89 1.30 2.48
C ALA A 111 15.52 1.74 3.02
N TYR A 112 15.39 1.84 4.33
CA TYR A 112 14.15 2.34 4.92
C TYR A 112 14.21 3.84 5.11
#